data_0057b3f6e7a9061a8cadbd67cecdec60
#
_entry.id   0057b3f6e7a9061a8cadbd67cecdec60
#
_cell.length_a   1.000
_cell.length_b   1.000
_cell.length_c   1.000
_cell.angle_alpha   90.00
_cell.angle_beta   90.00
_cell.angle_gamma   90.00
#
_symmetry.space_group_name_H-M   'P 1'
#
loop_
_entity.id
_entity.type
_entity.pdbx_description
1 polymer ?
#
loop_
_entity_poly.entity_id
_entity_poly.type
_entity_poly.pdbx_seq_one_letter_code
_entity_poly.pdbx_strand_id
1 'polypeptide(L)'
;MKSYIIQNWIFYTIKPVIPRLLQIFARRQLVRYRRQRCAQIWPIDPNSAKPPEGWQGWPGGKQFALVLSHDVDSIKGYRNVLKLAELEEKLGFRSTFNFVPERYGKISLPLIDELRKRGFDVGIHGLKHDGKLFLSKKIFLRQAARINAYIREWNVRGFTSPSMHHNLGWMGGLDIDFSISTFDTDPFEPQPDGVGTIFPFRVAPDARNRGFVELPYTLPQDSTLFVIMQEKTIGLWKEKVDWIAAKGGMALLNTHPDYMDFAGGASEPEEYPLGRYVEFLEYLRNRYGDRYWHALPSEVARFWSTRCRS
;
A
#
# COMPACT_ATOMS: atom_id res chain seq x y z
N MET A 1 -14.72 -5.97 16.92
CA MET A 1 -15.05 -4.75 16.15
C MET A 1 -15.33 -3.51 17.02
N LYS A 2 -16.27 -3.50 17.97
CA LYS A 2 -16.58 -2.31 18.82
C LYS A 2 -15.39 -1.81 19.66
N SER A 3 -14.61 -2.70 20.28
CA SER A 3 -13.44 -2.34 21.11
C SER A 3 -12.36 -1.62 20.31
N TYR A 4 -12.06 -2.07 19.10
CA TYR A 4 -11.07 -1.50 18.19
C TYR A 4 -11.44 -0.08 17.74
N ILE A 5 -12.71 0.16 17.41
CA ILE A 5 -13.20 1.50 17.00
C ILE A 5 -13.02 2.51 18.14
N ILE A 6 -13.32 2.12 19.38
CA ILE A 6 -13.16 2.98 20.56
C ILE A 6 -11.68 3.29 20.80
N GLN A 7 -10.81 2.28 20.73
CA GLN A 7 -9.35 2.45 20.89
C GLN A 7 -8.79 3.40 19.84
N ASN A 8 -9.17 3.24 18.59
CA ASN A 8 -8.76 4.14 17.50
C ASN A 8 -9.27 5.56 17.71
N TRP A 9 -10.54 5.73 18.10
CA TRP A 9 -11.09 7.04 18.37
C TRP A 9 -10.30 7.77 19.47
N ILE A 10 -10.03 7.11 20.59
CA ILE A 10 -9.20 7.66 21.69
C ILE A 10 -7.80 8.01 21.18
N PHE A 11 -7.15 7.08 20.48
CA PHE A 11 -5.80 7.28 19.96
C PHE A 11 -5.73 8.50 19.01
N TYR A 12 -6.59 8.58 18.01
CA TYR A 12 -6.57 9.69 17.05
C TYR A 12 -7.03 11.03 17.64
N THR A 13 -7.73 11.02 18.78
CA THR A 13 -8.07 12.23 19.53
C THR A 13 -6.87 12.75 20.33
N ILE A 14 -6.08 11.85 20.92
CA ILE A 14 -4.94 12.21 21.77
C ILE A 14 -3.66 12.39 20.94
N LYS A 15 -3.52 11.66 19.83
CA LYS A 15 -2.32 11.67 18.96
C LYS A 15 -1.78 13.07 18.64
N PRO A 16 -2.59 14.10 18.33
CA PRO A 16 -2.07 15.44 18.01
C PRO A 16 -1.36 16.15 19.17
N VAL A 17 -1.66 15.78 20.42
CA VAL A 17 -1.04 16.37 21.63
C VAL A 17 0.23 15.63 22.06
N ILE A 18 0.50 14.43 21.52
CA ILE A 18 1.71 13.67 21.84
C ILE A 18 2.83 14.08 20.88
N PRO A 19 4.02 14.48 21.36
CA PRO A 19 5.15 14.75 20.49
C PRO A 19 5.48 13.57 19.58
N ARG A 20 5.77 13.85 18.31
CA ARG A 20 5.97 12.83 17.28
C ARG A 20 7.04 11.79 17.66
N LEU A 21 8.14 12.22 18.25
CA LEU A 21 9.22 11.33 18.71
C LEU A 21 8.74 10.33 19.76
N LEU A 22 7.86 10.76 20.69
CA LEU A 22 7.27 9.86 21.69
C LEU A 22 6.31 8.84 21.05
N GLN A 23 5.54 9.25 20.03
CA GLN A 23 4.68 8.33 19.26
C GLN A 23 5.54 7.24 18.59
N ILE A 24 6.64 7.63 17.92
CA ILE A 24 7.56 6.71 17.27
C ILE A 24 8.21 5.78 18.29
N PHE A 25 8.70 6.33 19.39
CA PHE A 25 9.32 5.53 20.47
C PHE A 25 8.36 4.48 21.01
N ALA A 26 7.14 4.88 21.39
CA ALA A 26 6.12 3.96 21.89
C ALA A 26 5.77 2.87 20.85
N ARG A 27 5.63 3.26 19.56
CA ARG A 27 5.38 2.30 18.48
C ARG A 27 6.56 1.32 18.29
N ARG A 28 7.81 1.78 18.38
CA ARG A 28 9.01 0.94 18.33
C ARG A 28 9.01 -0.12 19.45
N GLN A 29 8.67 0.27 20.69
CA GLN A 29 8.60 -0.69 21.81
C GLN A 29 7.50 -1.72 21.61
N LEU A 30 6.31 -1.27 21.18
CA LEU A 30 5.19 -2.17 20.89
C LEU A 30 5.53 -3.17 19.78
N VAL A 31 6.17 -2.72 18.70
CA VAL A 31 6.57 -3.57 17.59
C VAL A 31 7.64 -4.58 18.01
N ARG A 32 8.64 -4.18 18.79
CA ARG A 32 9.66 -5.10 19.36
C ARG A 32 9.01 -6.22 20.17
N TYR A 33 8.05 -5.87 21.02
CA TYR A 33 7.31 -6.85 21.83
C TYR A 33 6.46 -7.80 20.98
N ARG A 34 5.75 -7.27 19.99
CA ARG A 34 4.90 -8.08 19.08
C ARG A 34 5.73 -8.99 18.17
N ARG A 35 6.85 -8.52 17.66
CA ARG A 35 7.71 -9.27 16.73
C ARG A 35 8.10 -10.64 17.24
N GLN A 36 8.46 -10.75 18.52
CA GLN A 36 8.80 -12.03 19.14
C GLN A 36 7.64 -13.04 19.17
N ARG A 37 6.40 -12.53 19.19
CA ARG A 37 5.19 -13.37 19.28
C ARG A 37 4.59 -13.73 17.92
N CYS A 38 4.97 -13.01 16.88
CA CYS A 38 4.40 -13.15 15.54
C CYS A 38 5.37 -13.82 14.56
N ALA A 39 6.49 -14.37 15.02
CA ALA A 39 7.53 -14.95 14.16
C ALA A 39 7.04 -16.11 13.29
N GLN A 40 5.93 -16.75 13.64
CA GLN A 40 5.34 -17.86 12.87
C GLN A 40 4.46 -17.40 11.70
N ILE A 41 4.03 -16.14 11.70
CA ILE A 41 3.11 -15.59 10.69
C ILE A 41 3.65 -14.33 10.02
N TRP A 42 4.81 -13.82 10.45
CA TRP A 42 5.40 -12.62 9.89
C TRP A 42 6.93 -12.74 9.81
N PRO A 43 7.58 -12.34 8.70
CA PRO A 43 6.99 -11.73 7.50
C PRO A 43 6.24 -12.71 6.60
N ILE A 44 6.37 -14.02 6.82
CA ILE A 44 5.79 -15.08 6.00
C ILE A 44 4.75 -15.87 6.81
N ASP A 45 3.50 -15.86 6.33
CA ASP A 45 2.49 -16.83 6.74
C ASP A 45 2.33 -17.89 5.65
N PRO A 46 2.75 -19.15 5.88
CA PRO A 46 2.63 -20.19 4.88
C PRO A 46 1.18 -20.46 4.40
N ASN A 47 0.19 -20.14 5.25
CA ASN A 47 -1.21 -20.35 4.92
C ASN A 47 -1.73 -19.35 3.88
N SER A 48 -1.08 -18.20 3.73
CA SER A 48 -1.47 -17.17 2.76
C SER A 48 -1.08 -17.50 1.31
N ALA A 49 -0.35 -18.59 1.09
CA ALA A 49 0.16 -18.99 -0.23
C ALA A 49 -0.82 -19.79 -1.08
N LYS A 50 -2.01 -20.11 -0.57
CA LYS A 50 -2.99 -20.92 -1.32
C LYS A 50 -3.50 -20.15 -2.53
N PRO A 51 -3.28 -20.66 -3.77
CA PRO A 51 -3.84 -20.02 -4.96
C PRO A 51 -5.37 -20.09 -4.93
N PRO A 52 -6.06 -19.08 -5.50
CA PRO A 52 -7.51 -19.14 -5.64
C PRO A 52 -7.92 -20.30 -6.56
N GLU A 53 -9.17 -20.74 -6.42
CA GLU A 53 -9.72 -21.81 -7.25
C GLU A 53 -9.66 -21.44 -8.74
N GLY A 54 -9.27 -22.38 -9.58
CA GLY A 54 -9.13 -22.16 -11.03
C GLY A 54 -7.96 -21.26 -11.44
N TRP A 55 -7.02 -20.95 -10.56
CA TRP A 55 -5.86 -20.14 -10.87
C TRP A 55 -5.00 -20.75 -11.98
N GLN A 56 -4.77 -20.00 -13.07
CA GLN A 56 -4.03 -20.45 -14.27
C GLN A 56 -2.66 -19.77 -14.43
N GLY A 57 -2.23 -18.99 -13.44
CA GLY A 57 -0.96 -18.25 -13.48
C GLY A 57 -1.07 -16.85 -14.09
N TRP A 58 0.02 -16.12 -13.99
CA TRP A 58 0.14 -14.75 -14.47
C TRP A 58 0.32 -14.66 -15.99
N PRO A 59 0.06 -13.48 -16.60
CA PRO A 59 0.21 -13.28 -18.03
C PRO A 59 1.59 -13.71 -18.54
N GLY A 60 1.62 -14.31 -19.74
CA GLY A 60 2.88 -14.75 -20.37
C GLY A 60 3.64 -15.84 -19.62
N GLY A 61 2.98 -16.60 -18.73
CA GLY A 61 3.63 -17.66 -17.94
C GLY A 61 4.61 -17.12 -16.90
N LYS A 62 4.48 -15.86 -16.51
CA LYS A 62 5.34 -15.25 -15.50
C LYS A 62 5.18 -15.93 -14.15
N GLN A 63 6.28 -16.03 -13.41
CA GLN A 63 6.36 -16.75 -12.15
C GLN A 63 5.53 -16.09 -11.05
N PHE A 64 5.56 -14.75 -10.96
CA PHE A 64 4.80 -13.94 -10.01
C PHE A 64 4.48 -12.56 -10.59
N ALA A 65 3.57 -11.81 -9.96
CA ALA A 65 3.37 -10.41 -10.30
C ALA A 65 4.16 -9.51 -9.36
N LEU A 66 4.72 -8.43 -9.90
CA LEU A 66 5.36 -7.36 -9.12
C LEU A 66 4.56 -6.08 -9.29
N VAL A 67 4.15 -5.49 -8.18
CA VAL A 67 3.39 -4.24 -8.12
C VAL A 67 4.06 -3.28 -7.15
N LEU A 68 4.28 -2.04 -7.57
CA LEU A 68 4.85 -0.98 -6.74
C LEU A 68 3.79 0.10 -6.50
N SER A 69 3.69 0.55 -5.26
CA SER A 69 2.73 1.57 -4.82
C SER A 69 3.41 2.58 -3.88
N HIS A 70 3.01 3.83 -3.97
CA HIS A 70 3.51 4.91 -3.11
C HIS A 70 2.35 5.71 -2.55
N ASP A 71 2.23 5.72 -1.22
CA ASP A 71 1.32 6.61 -0.52
C ASP A 71 2.04 7.93 -0.22
N VAL A 72 1.45 9.03 -0.68
CA VAL A 72 2.00 10.39 -0.55
C VAL A 72 1.29 11.07 0.60
N ASP A 73 1.88 10.97 1.80
CA ASP A 73 1.22 11.34 3.05
C ASP A 73 1.31 12.83 3.40
N SER A 74 2.32 13.52 2.90
CA SER A 74 2.60 14.91 3.28
C SER A 74 3.13 15.74 2.11
N ILE A 75 3.28 17.04 2.37
CA ILE A 75 3.89 17.97 1.40
C ILE A 75 5.35 17.59 1.07
N LYS A 76 6.06 16.92 1.99
CA LYS A 76 7.41 16.42 1.76
C LYS A 76 7.39 15.31 0.72
N GLY A 77 6.54 14.30 0.92
CA GLY A 77 6.34 13.23 -0.06
C GLY A 77 5.91 13.80 -1.42
N TYR A 78 4.96 14.75 -1.44
CA TYR A 78 4.50 15.40 -2.66
C TYR A 78 5.64 16.05 -3.46
N ARG A 79 6.58 16.71 -2.79
CA ARG A 79 7.76 17.33 -3.44
C ARG A 79 8.75 16.30 -4.00
N ASN A 80 8.71 15.07 -3.51
CA ASN A 80 9.60 13.99 -3.93
C ASN A 80 9.00 13.09 -5.04
N VAL A 81 7.71 13.24 -5.37
CA VAL A 81 7.00 12.40 -6.35
C VAL A 81 7.75 12.29 -7.69
N LEU A 82 8.07 13.44 -8.30
CA LEU A 82 8.75 13.42 -9.61
C LEU A 82 10.17 12.88 -9.55
N LYS A 83 10.87 13.08 -8.43
CA LYS A 83 12.22 12.50 -8.23
C LYS A 83 12.15 10.98 -8.13
N LEU A 84 11.14 10.45 -7.44
CA LEU A 84 10.93 9.02 -7.31
C LEU A 84 10.51 8.40 -8.66
N ALA A 85 9.58 9.04 -9.36
CA ALA A 85 9.17 8.63 -10.69
C ALA A 85 10.35 8.57 -11.68
N GLU A 86 11.21 9.60 -11.68
CA GLU A 86 12.43 9.63 -12.50
C GLU A 86 13.40 8.51 -12.15
N LEU A 87 13.56 8.22 -10.86
CA LEU A 87 14.40 7.11 -10.38
C LEU A 87 13.88 5.76 -10.90
N GLU A 88 12.58 5.51 -10.75
CA GLU A 88 11.95 4.27 -11.20
C GLU A 88 12.06 4.08 -12.71
N GLU A 89 11.80 5.12 -13.49
CA GLU A 89 11.97 5.08 -14.95
C GLU A 89 13.41 4.73 -15.37
N LYS A 90 14.42 5.34 -14.72
CA LYS A 90 15.83 5.03 -14.96
C LYS A 90 16.17 3.57 -14.67
N LEU A 91 15.48 2.97 -13.71
CA LEU A 91 15.65 1.57 -13.34
C LEU A 91 14.73 0.62 -14.13
N GLY A 92 13.84 1.15 -14.98
CA GLY A 92 12.89 0.38 -15.79
C GLY A 92 11.65 -0.07 -15.02
N PHE A 93 11.27 0.64 -13.96
CA PHE A 93 10.08 0.35 -13.16
C PHE A 93 9.01 1.42 -13.32
N ARG A 94 7.79 1.04 -12.96
CA ARG A 94 6.60 1.92 -12.89
C ARG A 94 5.81 1.57 -11.63
N SER A 95 5.06 2.54 -11.11
CA SER A 95 4.29 2.39 -9.89
C SER A 95 2.97 3.17 -9.93
N THR A 96 2.24 3.16 -8.83
CA THR A 96 1.13 4.08 -8.60
C THR A 96 1.49 5.09 -7.51
N PHE A 97 1.10 6.35 -7.69
CA PHE A 97 1.19 7.39 -6.68
C PHE A 97 -0.20 7.72 -6.15
N ASN A 98 -0.42 7.51 -4.86
CA ASN A 98 -1.72 7.71 -4.21
C ASN A 98 -1.69 9.00 -3.39
N PHE A 99 -2.48 9.99 -3.77
CA PHE A 99 -2.49 11.31 -3.13
C PHE A 99 -3.63 11.46 -2.13
N VAL A 100 -3.38 12.25 -1.06
CA VAL A 100 -4.42 12.64 -0.08
C VAL A 100 -5.04 13.97 -0.54
N PRO A 101 -6.31 13.99 -1.00
CA PRO A 101 -6.90 15.18 -1.64
C PRO A 101 -6.94 16.43 -0.77
N GLU A 102 -7.15 16.29 0.55
CA GLU A 102 -7.42 17.40 1.44
C GLU A 102 -6.45 17.47 2.62
N ARG A 103 -5.15 17.26 2.37
CA ARG A 103 -4.16 17.28 3.43
C ARG A 103 -3.12 18.39 3.28
N TYR A 104 -2.55 18.55 2.11
CA TYR A 104 -1.40 19.41 1.88
C TYR A 104 -1.61 20.43 0.74
N GLY A 105 -2.86 20.83 0.54
CA GLY A 105 -3.26 21.77 -0.51
C GLY A 105 -3.89 21.09 -1.71
N LYS A 106 -4.17 21.86 -2.75
CA LYS A 106 -4.76 21.34 -3.98
C LYS A 106 -3.71 20.55 -4.77
N ILE A 107 -4.03 19.31 -5.11
CA ILE A 107 -3.19 18.50 -5.99
C ILE A 107 -3.19 19.09 -7.40
N SER A 108 -2.02 19.21 -7.99
CA SER A 108 -1.84 19.74 -9.34
C SER A 108 -2.34 18.73 -10.38
N LEU A 109 -3.38 19.08 -11.14
CA LEU A 109 -3.81 18.26 -12.27
C LEU A 109 -2.71 18.06 -13.31
N PRO A 110 -1.90 19.09 -13.67
CA PRO A 110 -0.72 18.89 -14.51
C PRO A 110 0.27 17.84 -13.98
N LEU A 111 0.46 17.70 -12.66
CA LEU A 111 1.29 16.65 -12.10
C LEU A 111 0.68 15.25 -12.33
N ILE A 112 -0.63 15.13 -12.14
CA ILE A 112 -1.34 13.87 -12.42
C ILE A 112 -1.20 13.48 -13.91
N ASP A 113 -1.38 14.43 -14.81
CA ASP A 113 -1.24 14.21 -16.25
C ASP A 113 0.20 13.88 -16.65
N GLU A 114 1.18 14.51 -16.01
CA GLU A 114 2.60 14.22 -16.23
C GLU A 114 2.93 12.77 -15.82
N LEU A 115 2.51 12.33 -14.63
CA LEU A 115 2.72 10.95 -14.17
C LEU A 115 2.10 9.94 -15.14
N ARG A 116 0.88 10.18 -15.62
CA ARG A 116 0.22 9.29 -16.58
C ARG A 116 0.95 9.24 -17.92
N LYS A 117 1.39 10.37 -18.45
CA LYS A 117 2.17 10.43 -19.69
C LYS A 117 3.46 9.63 -19.58
N ARG A 118 4.03 9.57 -18.40
CA ARG A 118 5.23 8.78 -18.08
C ARG A 118 4.91 7.30 -17.77
N GLY A 119 3.63 6.89 -17.82
CA GLY A 119 3.20 5.51 -17.66
C GLY A 119 2.99 5.07 -16.21
N PHE A 120 2.81 6.00 -15.28
CA PHE A 120 2.46 5.72 -13.88
C PHE A 120 0.95 5.73 -13.67
N ASP A 121 0.48 4.94 -12.70
CA ASP A 121 -0.88 5.07 -12.19
C ASP A 121 -0.96 6.20 -11.15
N VAL A 122 -2.15 6.75 -11.00
CA VAL A 122 -2.48 7.70 -9.93
C VAL A 122 -3.73 7.21 -9.21
N GLY A 123 -3.69 7.23 -7.89
CA GLY A 123 -4.78 6.84 -7.01
C GLY A 123 -5.10 7.89 -5.94
N ILE A 124 -6.13 7.59 -5.16
CA ILE A 124 -6.52 8.40 -3.99
C ILE A 124 -6.16 7.68 -2.70
N HIS A 125 -5.49 8.39 -1.80
CA HIS A 125 -5.15 7.92 -0.46
C HIS A 125 -6.09 8.51 0.60
N GLY A 126 -7.29 7.94 0.71
CA GLY A 126 -8.34 8.46 1.59
C GLY A 126 -8.81 9.86 1.23
N LEU A 127 -9.16 10.68 2.25
CA LEU A 127 -9.56 12.08 2.05
C LEU A 127 -8.66 13.06 2.77
N LYS A 128 -8.37 12.81 4.07
CA LYS A 128 -7.64 13.74 4.96
C LYS A 128 -6.46 13.11 5.69
N HIS A 129 -6.32 11.80 5.65
CA HIS A 129 -5.32 11.04 6.41
C HIS A 129 -5.33 11.33 7.92
N ASP A 130 -6.52 11.51 8.50
CA ASP A 130 -6.73 11.84 9.92
C ASP A 130 -7.16 10.64 10.78
N GLY A 131 -7.17 9.43 10.20
CA GLY A 131 -7.58 8.19 10.86
C GLY A 131 -9.09 8.05 11.10
N LYS A 132 -9.92 8.98 10.60
CA LYS A 132 -11.34 9.03 10.93
C LYS A 132 -12.26 8.44 9.89
N LEU A 133 -11.76 8.09 8.70
CA LEU A 133 -12.57 7.63 7.57
C LEU A 133 -13.47 6.43 7.94
N PHE A 134 -12.95 5.47 8.68
CA PHE A 134 -13.64 4.23 9.04
C PHE A 134 -14.17 4.18 10.49
N LEU A 135 -14.26 5.30 11.21
CA LEU A 135 -14.79 5.33 12.57
C LEU A 135 -16.29 4.99 12.65
N SER A 136 -17.06 5.30 11.60
CA SER A 136 -18.45 4.87 11.48
C SER A 136 -18.92 4.90 10.02
N LYS A 137 -19.95 4.08 9.72
CA LYS A 137 -20.55 4.06 8.37
C LYS A 137 -21.06 5.44 7.94
N LYS A 138 -21.62 6.22 8.85
CA LYS A 138 -22.11 7.58 8.58
C LYS A 138 -20.97 8.52 8.18
N ILE A 139 -19.82 8.45 8.87
CA ILE A 139 -18.62 9.25 8.54
C ILE A 139 -18.10 8.80 7.19
N PHE A 140 -17.95 7.48 6.98
CA PHE A 140 -17.48 6.92 5.71
C PHE A 140 -18.33 7.41 4.53
N LEU A 141 -19.66 7.23 4.57
CA LEU A 141 -20.55 7.60 3.47
C LEU A 141 -20.46 9.10 3.12
N ARG A 142 -20.36 9.96 4.14
CA ARG A 142 -20.17 11.41 3.92
C ARG A 142 -18.84 11.72 3.24
N GLN A 143 -17.76 11.06 3.65
CA GLN A 143 -16.42 11.24 3.04
C GLN A 143 -16.32 10.57 1.67
N ALA A 144 -16.97 9.41 1.49
CA ALA A 144 -17.01 8.69 0.22
C ALA A 144 -17.59 9.55 -0.92
N ALA A 145 -18.64 10.34 -0.65
CA ALA A 145 -19.20 11.25 -1.64
C ALA A 145 -18.15 12.29 -2.15
N ARG A 146 -17.29 12.78 -1.25
CA ARG A 146 -16.20 13.70 -1.60
C ARG A 146 -15.04 12.98 -2.29
N ILE A 147 -14.67 11.79 -1.82
CA ILE A 147 -13.66 10.94 -2.49
C ILE A 147 -14.11 10.65 -3.92
N ASN A 148 -15.38 10.29 -4.14
CA ASN A 148 -15.92 10.03 -5.48
C ASN A 148 -15.90 11.29 -6.37
N ALA A 149 -16.05 12.50 -5.81
CA ALA A 149 -15.88 13.73 -6.56
C ALA A 149 -14.43 13.89 -7.06
N TYR A 150 -13.43 13.62 -6.20
CA TYR A 150 -12.02 13.64 -6.60
C TYR A 150 -11.67 12.51 -7.59
N ILE A 151 -12.23 11.31 -7.41
CA ILE A 151 -12.10 10.19 -8.36
C ILE A 151 -12.51 10.63 -9.77
N ARG A 152 -13.63 11.33 -9.88
CA ARG A 152 -14.11 11.86 -11.18
C ARG A 152 -13.27 13.04 -11.69
N GLU A 153 -12.95 14.00 -10.81
CA GLU A 153 -12.12 15.17 -11.15
C GLU A 153 -10.75 14.75 -11.68
N TRP A 154 -10.11 13.80 -11.00
CA TRP A 154 -8.78 13.31 -11.39
C TRP A 154 -8.82 12.18 -12.42
N ASN A 155 -10.00 11.69 -12.77
CA ASN A 155 -10.20 10.53 -13.63
C ASN A 155 -9.34 9.31 -13.19
N VAL A 156 -9.37 8.96 -11.93
CA VAL A 156 -8.66 7.82 -11.32
C VAL A 156 -9.62 6.71 -10.92
N ARG A 157 -9.09 5.50 -10.69
CA ARG A 157 -9.89 4.33 -10.31
C ARG A 157 -9.28 3.52 -9.17
N GLY A 158 -8.12 3.93 -8.67
CA GLY A 158 -7.43 3.31 -7.56
C GLY A 158 -7.69 4.02 -6.24
N PHE A 159 -7.73 3.26 -5.16
CA PHE A 159 -7.87 3.77 -3.81
C PHE A 159 -6.93 3.04 -2.85
N THR A 160 -6.30 3.78 -1.94
CA THR A 160 -5.58 3.24 -0.79
C THR A 160 -6.11 3.84 0.50
N SER A 161 -6.15 3.05 1.56
CA SER A 161 -6.71 3.52 2.82
C SER A 161 -5.62 4.00 3.79
N PRO A 162 -5.74 5.22 4.32
CA PRO A 162 -4.80 5.73 5.31
C PRO A 162 -4.66 4.80 6.51
N SER A 163 -3.40 4.49 6.87
CA SER A 163 -3.06 3.61 8.00
C SER A 163 -3.69 2.21 7.87
N MET A 164 -3.98 1.75 6.67
CA MET A 164 -4.60 0.46 6.36
C MET A 164 -5.93 0.19 7.10
N HIS A 165 -6.58 1.24 7.62
CA HIS A 165 -7.93 1.07 8.15
C HIS A 165 -8.91 0.79 7.03
N HIS A 166 -9.67 -0.27 7.12
CA HIS A 166 -10.58 -0.64 6.05
C HIS A 166 -11.90 -1.25 6.55
N ASN A 167 -12.88 -1.18 5.68
CA ASN A 167 -14.10 -1.98 5.72
C ASN A 167 -14.53 -2.19 4.27
N LEU A 168 -14.18 -3.34 3.72
CA LEU A 168 -14.37 -3.66 2.30
C LEU A 168 -15.84 -3.50 1.87
N GLY A 169 -16.79 -3.85 2.74
CA GLY A 169 -18.22 -3.68 2.45
C GLY A 169 -18.65 -2.22 2.34
N TRP A 170 -18.05 -1.31 3.11
CA TRP A 170 -18.36 0.13 2.97
C TRP A 170 -17.66 0.71 1.74
N MET A 171 -16.44 0.24 1.43
CA MET A 171 -15.65 0.70 0.29
C MET A 171 -16.32 0.43 -1.06
N GLY A 172 -17.27 -0.52 -1.12
CA GLY A 172 -18.14 -0.68 -2.28
C GLY A 172 -18.96 0.56 -2.67
N GLY A 173 -19.06 1.56 -1.80
CA GLY A 173 -19.64 2.88 -2.11
C GLY A 173 -18.70 3.85 -2.82
N LEU A 174 -17.44 3.47 -3.08
CA LEU A 174 -16.47 4.25 -3.86
C LEU A 174 -16.55 3.88 -5.35
N ASP A 175 -16.31 4.87 -6.23
CA ASP A 175 -16.29 4.70 -7.69
C ASP A 175 -14.93 4.14 -8.17
N ILE A 176 -14.47 3.04 -7.57
CA ILE A 176 -13.15 2.43 -7.80
C ILE A 176 -13.24 1.11 -8.56
N ASP A 177 -12.18 0.77 -9.27
CA ASP A 177 -11.99 -0.54 -9.91
C ASP A 177 -11.09 -1.44 -9.06
N PHE A 178 -10.17 -0.84 -8.27
CA PHE A 178 -9.31 -1.56 -7.35
C PHE A 178 -8.98 -0.76 -6.08
N SER A 179 -8.54 -1.50 -5.07
CA SER A 179 -8.02 -0.93 -3.82
C SER A 179 -6.75 -1.65 -3.39
N ILE A 180 -5.86 -0.93 -2.69
CA ILE A 180 -4.70 -1.45 -1.95
C ILE A 180 -4.90 -1.02 -0.50
N SER A 181 -5.78 -1.67 0.24
CA SER A 181 -6.15 -1.27 1.60
C SER A 181 -6.06 -2.39 2.62
N THR A 182 -5.61 -3.57 2.18
CA THR A 182 -5.40 -4.75 3.00
C THR A 182 -3.97 -5.30 2.84
N PHE A 183 -3.64 -6.33 3.58
CA PHE A 183 -2.35 -7.02 3.55
C PHE A 183 -2.54 -8.52 3.78
N ASP A 184 -1.59 -9.33 3.34
CA ASP A 184 -1.63 -10.77 3.59
C ASP A 184 -1.51 -11.09 5.09
N THR A 185 -0.45 -10.62 5.72
CA THR A 185 -0.21 -10.71 7.17
C THR A 185 0.70 -9.56 7.61
N ASP A 186 0.19 -8.69 8.48
CA ASP A 186 0.99 -7.66 9.15
C ASP A 186 0.43 -7.35 10.55
N PRO A 187 1.00 -7.98 11.60
CA PRO A 187 0.53 -7.79 12.96
C PRO A 187 0.87 -6.41 13.54
N PHE A 188 1.61 -5.57 12.80
CA PHE A 188 2.06 -4.24 13.24
C PHE A 188 1.17 -3.12 12.73
N GLU A 189 0.28 -3.42 11.80
CA GLU A 189 -0.71 -2.45 11.35
C GLU A 189 -1.70 -2.10 12.46
N PRO A 190 -2.24 -0.86 12.44
CA PRO A 190 -3.24 -0.44 13.42
C PRO A 190 -4.48 -1.32 13.45
N GLN A 191 -4.91 -1.84 12.32
CA GLN A 191 -5.97 -2.84 12.16
C GLN A 191 -5.32 -4.14 11.67
N PRO A 192 -4.91 -5.07 12.57
CA PRO A 192 -4.05 -6.21 12.22
C PRO A 192 -4.85 -7.42 11.71
N ASP A 193 -5.91 -7.21 10.94
CA ASP A 193 -6.77 -8.24 10.35
C ASP A 193 -6.34 -8.55 8.91
N GLY A 194 -5.17 -9.20 8.76
CA GLY A 194 -4.67 -9.66 7.48
C GLY A 194 -5.67 -10.54 6.74
N VAL A 195 -5.70 -10.43 5.41
CA VAL A 195 -6.64 -11.19 4.57
C VAL A 195 -6.18 -12.62 4.28
N GLY A 196 -4.96 -12.99 4.71
CA GLY A 196 -4.44 -14.36 4.61
C GLY A 196 -4.26 -14.86 3.18
N THR A 197 -3.98 -13.97 2.24
CA THR A 197 -3.66 -14.35 0.85
C THR A 197 -2.64 -13.40 0.23
N ILE A 198 -1.71 -13.98 -0.56
CA ILE A 198 -0.77 -13.25 -1.39
C ILE A 198 -1.29 -13.05 -2.83
N PHE A 199 -2.55 -13.28 -3.05
CA PHE A 199 -3.20 -13.08 -4.35
C PHE A 199 -4.24 -11.97 -4.27
N PRO A 200 -4.50 -11.24 -5.36
CA PRO A 200 -5.66 -10.37 -5.45
C PRO A 200 -6.95 -11.15 -5.20
N PHE A 201 -7.99 -10.47 -4.78
CA PHE A 201 -9.31 -11.08 -4.69
C PHE A 201 -10.41 -10.08 -5.05
N ARG A 202 -11.55 -10.60 -5.42
CA ARG A 202 -12.71 -9.77 -5.77
C ARG A 202 -13.55 -9.50 -4.53
N VAL A 203 -13.80 -8.22 -4.27
CA VAL A 203 -14.84 -7.80 -3.35
C VAL A 203 -16.15 -7.78 -4.14
N ALA A 204 -17.03 -8.73 -3.82
CA ALA A 204 -18.25 -8.96 -4.59
C ALA A 204 -19.13 -7.70 -4.68
N PRO A 205 -19.77 -7.47 -5.83
CA PRO A 205 -20.82 -6.45 -5.94
C PRO A 205 -22.01 -6.85 -5.08
N ASP A 206 -22.69 -5.86 -4.54
CA ASP A 206 -24.02 -6.02 -3.95
C ASP A 206 -25.05 -5.14 -4.67
N ALA A 207 -26.28 -5.09 -4.20
CA ALA A 207 -27.34 -4.29 -4.82
C ALA A 207 -27.02 -2.78 -4.93
N ARG A 208 -25.95 -2.30 -4.29
CA ARG A 208 -25.60 -0.88 -4.19
C ARG A 208 -24.20 -0.55 -4.73
N ASN A 209 -23.38 -1.56 -5.09
CA ASN A 209 -22.00 -1.35 -5.55
C ASN A 209 -21.62 -2.32 -6.68
N ARG A 210 -20.63 -1.91 -7.49
CA ARG A 210 -20.13 -2.69 -8.63
C ARG A 210 -19.15 -3.80 -8.23
N GLY A 211 -18.70 -3.79 -6.97
CA GLY A 211 -17.53 -4.52 -6.55
C GLY A 211 -16.24 -3.91 -7.09
N PHE A 212 -15.13 -4.38 -6.59
CA PHE A 212 -13.78 -3.97 -7.00
C PHE A 212 -12.80 -5.12 -6.73
N VAL A 213 -11.56 -4.99 -7.24
CA VAL A 213 -10.48 -5.93 -6.93
C VAL A 213 -9.65 -5.37 -5.79
N GLU A 214 -9.49 -6.13 -4.72
CA GLU A 214 -8.56 -5.83 -3.65
C GLU A 214 -7.20 -6.45 -3.95
N LEU A 215 -6.16 -5.65 -3.82
CA LEU A 215 -4.76 -5.99 -4.02
C LEU A 215 -4.05 -5.89 -2.66
N PRO A 216 -3.97 -6.96 -1.87
CA PRO A 216 -3.30 -6.87 -0.57
C PRO A 216 -1.82 -6.55 -0.76
N TYR A 217 -1.26 -5.62 0.01
CA TYR A 217 0.19 -5.54 0.04
C TYR A 217 0.75 -6.80 0.72
N THR A 218 1.85 -7.29 0.21
CA THR A 218 2.42 -8.58 0.63
C THR A 218 3.86 -8.44 1.10
N LEU A 219 4.50 -7.31 0.81
CA LEU A 219 5.81 -6.97 1.33
C LEU A 219 5.63 -5.96 2.48
N PRO A 220 6.33 -6.12 3.62
CA PRO A 220 6.24 -5.16 4.72
C PRO A 220 6.52 -3.73 4.25
N GLN A 221 5.73 -2.77 4.72
CA GLN A 221 5.90 -1.36 4.34
C GLN A 221 7.26 -0.82 4.81
N ASP A 222 7.81 0.11 4.03
CA ASP A 222 9.08 0.80 4.32
C ASP A 222 9.08 1.47 5.69
N SER A 223 7.99 2.16 6.04
CA SER A 223 7.82 2.83 7.33
C SER A 223 7.92 1.85 8.51
N THR A 224 7.33 0.66 8.37
CA THR A 224 7.41 -0.38 9.39
C THR A 224 8.82 -0.93 9.51
N LEU A 225 9.47 -1.27 8.38
CA LEU A 225 10.80 -1.85 8.41
C LEU A 225 11.87 -0.85 8.85
N PHE A 226 11.94 0.29 8.18
CA PHE A 226 13.11 1.16 8.32
C PHE A 226 12.94 2.24 9.37
N VAL A 227 11.72 2.76 9.56
CA VAL A 227 11.46 3.80 10.56
C VAL A 227 11.14 3.19 11.92
N ILE A 228 10.28 2.18 11.97
CA ILE A 228 9.81 1.61 13.24
C ILE A 228 10.72 0.49 13.73
N MET A 229 10.99 -0.54 12.92
CA MET A 229 11.86 -1.66 13.29
C MET A 229 13.34 -1.30 13.22
N GLN A 230 13.69 -0.24 12.48
CA GLN A 230 15.06 0.23 12.27
C GLN A 230 15.97 -0.84 11.62
N GLU A 231 15.39 -1.64 10.72
CA GLU A 231 16.16 -2.59 9.93
C GLU A 231 17.26 -1.88 9.13
N LYS A 232 18.44 -2.47 9.09
CA LYS A 232 19.60 -1.85 8.42
C LYS A 232 19.78 -2.32 6.98
N THR A 233 19.09 -3.39 6.61
CA THR A 233 19.19 -4.03 5.29
C THR A 233 17.79 -4.32 4.73
N ILE A 234 17.75 -4.68 3.45
CA ILE A 234 16.51 -5.13 2.79
C ILE A 234 16.29 -6.65 2.91
N GLY A 235 16.93 -7.32 3.87
CA GLY A 235 16.87 -8.78 4.04
C GLY A 235 15.45 -9.32 4.11
N LEU A 236 14.56 -8.68 4.88
CA LEU A 236 13.16 -9.09 5.00
C LEU A 236 12.38 -8.95 3.69
N TRP A 237 12.65 -7.93 2.90
CA TRP A 237 12.05 -7.80 1.57
C TRP A 237 12.53 -8.90 0.62
N LYS A 238 13.83 -9.21 0.64
CA LYS A 238 14.41 -10.31 -0.19
C LYS A 238 13.79 -11.65 0.19
N GLU A 239 13.77 -11.98 1.47
CA GLU A 239 13.18 -13.22 1.99
C GLU A 239 11.70 -13.38 1.57
N LYS A 240 10.91 -12.33 1.80
CA LYS A 240 9.47 -12.36 1.49
C LYS A 240 9.21 -12.44 -0.02
N VAL A 241 9.92 -11.67 -0.85
CA VAL A 241 9.71 -11.71 -2.31
C VAL A 241 10.16 -13.03 -2.91
N ASP A 242 11.25 -13.63 -2.40
CA ASP A 242 11.71 -14.96 -2.86
C ASP A 242 10.67 -16.03 -2.55
N TRP A 243 10.05 -15.96 -1.38
CA TRP A 243 8.97 -16.86 -1.00
C TRP A 243 7.72 -16.64 -1.86
N ILE A 244 7.29 -15.39 -2.08
CA ILE A 244 6.15 -15.06 -2.95
C ILE A 244 6.39 -15.57 -4.37
N ALA A 245 7.58 -15.36 -4.91
CA ALA A 245 7.97 -15.83 -6.23
C ALA A 245 7.88 -17.38 -6.33
N ALA A 246 8.34 -18.09 -5.30
CA ALA A 246 8.24 -19.54 -5.23
C ALA A 246 6.79 -20.04 -5.14
N LYS A 247 5.87 -19.24 -4.62
CA LYS A 247 4.44 -19.57 -4.48
C LYS A 247 3.57 -19.05 -5.63
N GLY A 248 4.12 -18.26 -6.54
CA GLY A 248 3.39 -17.73 -7.69
C GLY A 248 2.39 -16.64 -7.35
N GLY A 249 2.59 -15.94 -6.23
CA GLY A 249 1.71 -14.89 -5.73
C GLY A 249 1.94 -13.52 -6.37
N MET A 250 1.42 -12.48 -5.75
CA MET A 250 1.66 -11.07 -6.09
C MET A 250 2.57 -10.43 -5.05
N ALA A 251 3.75 -9.98 -5.47
CA ALA A 251 4.63 -9.15 -4.64
C ALA A 251 4.21 -7.69 -4.80
N LEU A 252 3.41 -7.19 -3.86
CA LEU A 252 3.03 -5.79 -3.80
C LEU A 252 3.76 -5.10 -2.66
N LEU A 253 4.55 -4.09 -3.01
CA LEU A 253 5.27 -3.23 -2.08
C LEU A 253 4.63 -1.85 -2.04
N ASN A 254 4.21 -1.41 -0.85
CA ASN A 254 3.78 -0.04 -0.61
C ASN A 254 4.86 0.71 0.16
N THR A 255 5.34 1.83 -0.38
CA THR A 255 6.34 2.71 0.22
C THR A 255 5.87 4.17 0.23
N HIS A 256 6.64 5.04 0.90
CA HIS A 256 6.24 6.44 1.07
C HIS A 256 7.43 7.35 0.70
N PRO A 257 7.30 8.22 -0.32
CA PRO A 257 8.33 9.21 -0.64
C PRO A 257 8.59 10.20 0.49
N ASP A 258 7.71 10.20 1.51
CA ASP A 258 7.82 10.97 2.75
C ASP A 258 8.98 10.53 3.64
N TYR A 259 9.30 9.23 3.64
CA TYR A 259 10.31 8.63 4.51
C TYR A 259 11.63 8.32 3.79
N MET A 260 11.70 8.52 2.47
CA MET A 260 12.90 8.33 1.68
C MET A 260 13.81 9.56 1.77
N ASP A 261 15.08 9.37 2.14
CA ASP A 261 16.10 10.43 2.09
C ASP A 261 16.65 10.55 0.66
N PHE A 262 16.22 11.57 -0.06
CA PHE A 262 16.69 11.91 -1.40
C PHE A 262 17.95 12.80 -1.40
N ALA A 263 18.35 13.33 -0.24
CA ALA A 263 19.47 14.26 -0.13
C ALA A 263 20.80 13.54 0.15
N GLY A 264 20.74 12.29 0.68
CA GLY A 264 21.93 11.52 1.02
C GLY A 264 22.71 12.03 2.22
N GLY A 265 22.05 12.82 3.09
CA GLY A 265 22.60 13.35 4.32
C GLY A 265 22.37 12.46 5.54
N ALA A 266 22.45 13.06 6.74
CA ALA A 266 22.00 12.41 7.96
C ALA A 266 20.48 12.33 7.93
N SER A 267 19.93 11.13 7.80
CA SER A 267 18.49 10.91 7.77
C SER A 267 17.83 11.40 9.05
N GLU A 268 16.72 12.10 8.93
CA GLU A 268 15.88 12.44 10.08
C GLU A 268 15.36 11.15 10.74
N PRO A 269 14.90 11.20 12.01
CA PRO A 269 14.42 10.02 12.76
C PRO A 269 13.30 9.22 12.05
N GLU A 270 12.60 9.86 11.11
CA GLU A 270 11.52 9.26 10.30
C GLU A 270 11.95 8.93 8.87
N GLU A 271 13.23 9.07 8.54
CA GLU A 271 13.75 8.79 7.20
C GLU A 271 14.62 7.54 7.16
N TYR A 272 14.74 7.00 5.96
CA TYR A 272 15.69 5.95 5.64
C TYR A 272 16.40 6.24 4.30
N PRO A 273 17.63 5.74 4.11
CA PRO A 273 18.38 5.96 2.88
C PRO A 273 17.62 5.43 1.65
N LEU A 274 17.37 6.29 0.66
CA LEU A 274 16.75 5.92 -0.63
C LEU A 274 17.44 4.72 -1.29
N GLY A 275 18.75 4.58 -1.06
CA GLY A 275 19.55 3.46 -1.57
C GLY A 275 19.00 2.07 -1.21
N ARG A 276 18.22 1.93 -0.12
CA ARG A 276 17.57 0.64 0.21
C ARG A 276 16.46 0.30 -0.78
N TYR A 277 15.69 1.29 -1.21
CA TYR A 277 14.67 1.08 -2.24
C TYR A 277 15.34 0.74 -3.58
N VAL A 278 16.38 1.47 -3.94
CA VAL A 278 17.19 1.18 -5.16
C VAL A 278 17.76 -0.23 -5.11
N GLU A 279 18.40 -0.62 -3.99
CA GLU A 279 18.95 -1.97 -3.79
C GLU A 279 17.89 -3.06 -4.00
N PHE A 280 16.66 -2.82 -3.54
CA PHE A 280 15.57 -3.77 -3.72
C PHE A 280 15.13 -3.90 -5.18
N LEU A 281 14.99 -2.78 -5.90
CA LEU A 281 14.65 -2.80 -7.33
C LEU A 281 15.74 -3.49 -8.16
N GLU A 282 17.00 -3.21 -7.87
CA GLU A 282 18.14 -3.88 -8.51
C GLU A 282 18.19 -5.38 -8.18
N TYR A 283 17.88 -5.75 -6.92
CA TYR A 283 17.75 -7.16 -6.54
C TYR A 283 16.71 -7.88 -7.39
N LEU A 284 15.51 -7.30 -7.54
CA LEU A 284 14.44 -7.87 -8.36
C LEU A 284 14.89 -8.08 -9.80
N ARG A 285 15.49 -7.06 -10.41
CA ARG A 285 15.99 -7.13 -11.79
C ARG A 285 17.07 -8.20 -11.96
N ASN A 286 18.06 -8.22 -11.07
CA ASN A 286 19.20 -9.14 -11.17
C ASN A 286 18.80 -10.58 -10.82
N ARG A 287 17.93 -10.78 -9.86
CA ARG A 287 17.52 -12.11 -9.38
C ARG A 287 16.52 -12.79 -10.30
N TYR A 288 15.58 -12.02 -10.85
CA TYR A 288 14.42 -12.56 -11.57
C TYR A 288 14.41 -12.24 -13.07
N GLY A 289 15.04 -11.14 -13.50
CA GLY A 289 15.05 -10.74 -14.90
C GLY A 289 13.63 -10.57 -15.44
N ASP A 290 13.27 -11.36 -16.44
CA ASP A 290 11.95 -11.34 -17.09
C ASP A 290 10.93 -12.33 -16.48
N ARG A 291 11.26 -13.01 -15.39
CA ARG A 291 10.37 -14.03 -14.77
C ARG A 291 9.17 -13.46 -14.04
N TYR A 292 9.14 -12.18 -13.69
CA TYR A 292 7.96 -11.55 -13.10
C TYR A 292 7.16 -10.74 -14.12
N TRP A 293 5.88 -10.62 -13.86
CA TRP A 293 5.04 -9.66 -14.53
C TRP A 293 5.06 -8.35 -13.76
N HIS A 294 5.85 -7.38 -14.22
CA HIS A 294 5.81 -6.03 -13.66
C HIS A 294 4.58 -5.32 -14.18
N ALA A 295 3.64 -5.01 -13.30
CA ALA A 295 2.34 -4.48 -13.63
C ALA A 295 1.95 -3.30 -12.73
N LEU A 296 1.20 -2.37 -13.30
CA LEU A 296 0.49 -1.37 -12.53
C LEU A 296 -0.68 -2.02 -11.79
N PRO A 297 -1.11 -1.46 -10.63
CA PRO A 297 -2.29 -1.96 -9.93
C PRO A 297 -3.55 -2.05 -10.82
N SER A 298 -3.76 -1.05 -11.69
CA SER A 298 -4.86 -1.04 -12.66
C SER A 298 -4.80 -2.20 -13.67
N GLU A 299 -3.59 -2.59 -14.09
CA GLU A 299 -3.37 -3.71 -15.00
C GLU A 299 -3.70 -5.05 -14.31
N VAL A 300 -3.24 -5.21 -13.06
CA VAL A 300 -3.56 -6.41 -12.24
C VAL A 300 -5.06 -6.51 -12.00
N ALA A 301 -5.72 -5.43 -11.62
CA ALA A 301 -7.15 -5.42 -11.38
C ALA A 301 -7.95 -5.78 -12.64
N ARG A 302 -7.57 -5.26 -13.81
CA ARG A 302 -8.19 -5.60 -15.10
C ARG A 302 -8.00 -7.08 -15.43
N PHE A 303 -6.78 -7.59 -15.29
CA PHE A 303 -6.48 -9.01 -15.53
C PHE A 303 -7.32 -9.90 -14.61
N TRP A 304 -7.37 -9.58 -13.32
CA TRP A 304 -8.10 -10.35 -12.32
C TRP A 304 -9.61 -10.38 -12.58
N SER A 305 -10.18 -9.22 -12.91
CA SER A 305 -11.62 -9.09 -13.21
C SER A 305 -12.08 -9.90 -14.43
N THR A 306 -11.18 -10.16 -15.38
CA THR A 306 -11.52 -10.93 -16.59
C THR A 306 -11.34 -12.44 -16.43
N ARG A 307 -10.47 -12.89 -15.53
CA ARG A 307 -10.06 -14.29 -15.40
C ARG A 307 -10.72 -15.02 -14.22
N CYS A 308 -10.92 -14.32 -13.11
CA CYS A 308 -11.52 -14.89 -11.91
C CYS A 308 -12.99 -14.46 -11.80
N ARG A 309 -13.83 -14.97 -12.67
CA ARG A 309 -15.29 -14.87 -12.51
C ARG A 309 -15.70 -15.99 -11.58
N SER A 310 -15.69 -15.75 -10.28
CA SER A 310 -16.39 -16.56 -9.27
C SER A 310 -17.79 -16.05 -9.09
#